data_90e1d8c2898982e15ecbc78c44ca5d6d
#
_entry.id   90e1d8c2898982e15ecbc78c44ca5d6d
#
_cell.length_a   1.000
_cell.length_b   1.000
_cell.length_c   1.000
_cell.angle_alpha   90.00
_cell.angle_beta   90.00
_cell.angle_gamma   90.00
#
_symmetry.space_group_name_H-M   'P 1'
#
loop_
_entity.id
_entity.type
_entity.pdbx_description
1 polymer ?
#
loop_
_entity_poly.entity_id
_entity_poly.type
_entity_poly.pdbx_seq_one_letter_code
_entity_poly.pdbx_strand_id
1 'polypeptide(L)'
;MLHTLRSLWVWFAVALLIVLWLPLLTAIRVTDRSPVRYRTGRWFRNLGVIMCRANPFWKIHLSGHTRVTDPRKPYVVISNHQSLADIPILSHLPWEMKWVAKKVLFRLPFVGWMMRLAGDIPVDRADPHSGGTMLLTAMRYLEGKCSVMFFPEGTRSPDSRVHRFADGAFHIAIKAQVPLLPVAIEGSYRCLPKRSWRFGEPSSVHVTVLPEVPTKGMTVDDVGRLKTTIRRMIIEEVARARHTTVDAVDGLSTVSPSAVSS
;
A
#
# COMPACT_ATOMS: atom_id res chain seq x y z
N MET A 1 27.02 8.60 14.22
CA MET A 1 26.87 10.01 13.83
C MET A 1 26.35 10.18 12.42
N LEU A 2 26.95 9.56 11.41
CA LEU A 2 26.56 9.67 9.99
C LEU A 2 25.09 9.27 9.71
N HIS A 3 24.60 8.16 10.28
CA HIS A 3 23.20 7.70 10.14
C HIS A 3 22.17 8.68 10.70
N THR A 4 22.51 9.37 11.79
CA THR A 4 21.63 10.37 12.39
C THR A 4 21.53 11.61 11.51
N LEU A 5 22.66 12.12 11.02
CA LEU A 5 22.71 13.27 10.10
C LEU A 5 21.94 12.98 8.81
N ARG A 6 22.10 11.77 8.24
CA ARG A 6 21.35 11.33 7.09
C ARG A 6 19.85 11.32 7.36
N SER A 7 19.43 10.79 8.51
CA SER A 7 18.02 10.74 8.86
C SER A 7 17.42 12.13 9.04
N LEU A 8 18.14 13.05 9.66
CA LEU A 8 17.72 14.45 9.79
C LEU A 8 17.58 15.13 8.44
N TRP A 9 18.54 14.92 7.53
CA TRP A 9 18.47 15.45 6.16
C TRP A 9 17.24 14.91 5.41
N VAL A 10 17.00 13.60 5.43
CA VAL A 10 15.87 13.00 4.74
C VAL A 10 14.55 13.51 5.33
N TRP A 11 14.42 13.60 6.65
CA TRP A 11 13.22 14.17 7.27
C TRP A 11 13.00 15.64 6.91
N PHE A 12 14.07 16.44 6.88
CA PHE A 12 13.99 17.83 6.43
C PHE A 12 13.52 17.91 4.97
N ALA A 13 14.13 17.13 4.07
CA ALA A 13 13.74 17.10 2.66
C ALA A 13 12.27 16.64 2.48
N VAL A 14 11.85 15.61 3.21
CA VAL A 14 10.46 15.12 3.19
C VAL A 14 9.49 16.19 3.70
N ALA A 15 9.80 16.86 4.81
CA ALA A 15 8.97 17.93 5.35
C ALA A 15 8.84 19.11 4.37
N LEU A 16 9.94 19.54 3.78
CA LEU A 16 9.96 20.59 2.77
C LEU A 16 9.13 20.22 1.54
N LEU A 17 9.29 18.99 1.03
CA LEU A 17 8.50 18.48 -0.09
C LEU A 17 7.00 18.47 0.24
N ILE A 18 6.62 18.03 1.43
CA ILE A 18 5.21 18.01 1.87
C ILE A 18 4.62 19.44 1.86
N VAL A 19 5.35 20.42 2.41
CA VAL A 19 4.89 21.82 2.48
C VAL A 19 4.74 22.41 1.09
N LEU A 20 5.73 22.21 0.21
CA LEU A 20 5.72 22.75 -1.15
C LEU A 20 4.69 22.03 -2.06
N TRP A 21 4.38 20.75 -1.77
CA TRP A 21 3.45 19.96 -2.58
C TRP A 21 2.00 20.32 -2.35
N LEU A 22 1.64 20.80 -1.16
CA LEU A 22 0.25 21.13 -0.82
C LEU A 22 -0.36 22.22 -1.74
N PRO A 23 0.27 23.40 -1.94
CA PRO A 23 -0.26 24.40 -2.85
C PRO A 23 -0.35 23.91 -4.30
N LEU A 24 0.66 23.15 -4.76
CA LEU A 24 0.63 22.52 -6.09
C LEU A 24 -0.56 21.55 -6.21
N LEU A 25 -0.74 20.68 -5.24
CA LEU A 25 -1.83 19.70 -5.26
C LEU A 25 -3.20 20.39 -5.17
N THR A 26 -3.29 21.49 -4.43
CA THR A 26 -4.52 22.30 -4.35
C THR A 26 -4.86 22.91 -5.71
N ALA A 27 -3.89 23.49 -6.40
CA ALA A 27 -4.08 24.03 -7.76
C ALA A 27 -4.52 22.94 -8.75
N ILE A 28 -3.90 21.76 -8.68
CA ILE A 28 -4.30 20.60 -9.50
C ILE A 28 -5.73 20.18 -9.16
N ARG A 29 -6.11 20.16 -7.87
CA ARG A 29 -7.45 19.76 -7.44
C ARG A 29 -8.54 20.70 -7.95
N VAL A 30 -8.29 21.98 -7.99
CA VAL A 30 -9.24 22.99 -8.52
C VAL A 30 -9.55 22.73 -10.01
N THR A 31 -8.57 22.28 -10.77
CA THR A 31 -8.72 21.97 -12.20
C THR A 31 -9.12 20.53 -12.51
N ASP A 32 -9.11 19.62 -11.51
CA ASP A 32 -9.44 18.22 -11.68
C ASP A 32 -10.97 18.01 -11.63
N ARG A 33 -11.58 17.85 -12.79
CA ARG A 33 -13.02 17.59 -12.96
C ARG A 33 -13.42 16.12 -12.79
N SER A 34 -12.44 15.22 -12.58
CA SER A 34 -12.72 13.80 -12.42
C SER A 34 -13.50 13.55 -11.10
N PRO A 35 -14.66 12.88 -11.13
CA PRO A 35 -15.41 12.54 -9.91
C PRO A 35 -14.63 11.66 -8.94
N VAL A 36 -13.68 10.86 -9.47
CA VAL A 36 -12.78 10.02 -8.68
C VAL A 36 -11.45 10.72 -8.38
N ARG A 37 -11.29 11.99 -8.72
CA ARG A 37 -10.05 12.78 -8.47
C ARG A 37 -8.80 12.05 -8.94
N TYR A 38 -8.88 11.46 -10.14
CA TYR A 38 -7.81 10.60 -10.65
C TYR A 38 -6.49 11.33 -10.82
N ARG A 39 -6.54 12.51 -11.46
CA ARG A 39 -5.35 13.37 -11.68
C ARG A 39 -4.76 13.85 -10.36
N THR A 40 -5.59 14.33 -9.44
CA THR A 40 -5.15 14.80 -8.11
C THR A 40 -4.49 13.68 -7.33
N GLY A 41 -5.10 12.49 -7.30
CA GLY A 41 -4.53 11.32 -6.64
C GLY A 41 -3.18 10.96 -7.24
N ARG A 42 -3.08 10.88 -8.58
CA ARG A 42 -1.82 10.55 -9.26
C ARG A 42 -0.70 11.53 -8.92
N TRP A 43 -0.99 12.83 -8.85
CA TRP A 43 -0.02 13.82 -8.42
C TRP A 43 0.37 13.65 -6.95
N PHE A 44 -0.56 13.27 -6.10
CA PHE A 44 -0.21 12.96 -4.71
C PHE A 44 0.70 11.73 -4.60
N ARG A 45 0.50 10.68 -5.44
CA ARG A 45 1.44 9.53 -5.50
C ARG A 45 2.82 9.97 -6.00
N ASN A 46 2.91 10.90 -6.93
CA ASN A 46 4.20 11.43 -7.40
C ASN A 46 5.04 12.07 -6.28
N LEU A 47 4.41 12.68 -5.27
CA LEU A 47 5.14 13.11 -4.07
C LEU A 47 5.90 11.95 -3.43
N GLY A 48 5.26 10.78 -3.27
CA GLY A 48 5.91 9.58 -2.74
C GLY A 48 7.12 9.15 -3.57
N VAL A 49 7.00 9.19 -4.90
CA VAL A 49 8.12 8.90 -5.83
C VAL A 49 9.29 9.85 -5.59
N ILE A 50 9.02 11.16 -5.49
CA ILE A 50 10.05 12.17 -5.27
C ILE A 50 10.70 12.01 -3.89
N MET A 51 9.90 11.70 -2.85
CA MET A 51 10.44 11.38 -1.51
C MET A 51 11.41 10.20 -1.55
N CYS A 52 11.13 9.15 -2.32
CA CYS A 52 12.06 8.04 -2.48
C CYS A 52 13.36 8.49 -3.18
N ARG A 53 13.26 9.36 -4.20
CA ARG A 53 14.44 9.90 -4.90
C ARG A 53 15.30 10.80 -4.00
N ALA A 54 14.69 11.48 -3.03
CA ALA A 54 15.42 12.26 -2.02
C ALA A 54 16.23 11.39 -1.05
N ASN A 55 15.98 10.08 -1.03
CA ASN A 55 16.75 9.10 -0.27
C ASN A 55 17.45 8.10 -1.21
N PRO A 56 18.67 8.37 -1.68
CA PRO A 56 19.37 7.55 -2.66
C PRO A 56 19.78 6.16 -2.15
N PHE A 57 19.59 5.90 -0.86
CA PHE A 57 19.89 4.61 -0.24
C PHE A 57 18.80 3.55 -0.44
N TRP A 58 17.66 3.92 -1.04
CA TRP A 58 16.60 2.97 -1.37
C TRP A 58 16.65 2.61 -2.85
N LYS A 59 17.01 1.39 -3.14
CA LYS A 59 16.95 0.83 -4.49
C LYS A 59 15.62 0.11 -4.67
N ILE A 60 14.74 0.64 -5.51
CA ILE A 60 13.39 0.11 -5.72
C ILE A 60 13.36 -0.66 -7.02
N HIS A 61 13.02 -1.94 -6.94
CA HIS A 61 12.86 -2.83 -8.07
C HIS A 61 11.39 -3.16 -8.27
N LEU A 62 10.84 -2.73 -9.41
CA LEU A 62 9.46 -3.03 -9.80
C LEU A 62 9.44 -4.17 -10.80
N SER A 63 8.61 -5.17 -10.55
CA SER A 63 8.36 -6.28 -11.46
C SER A 63 6.87 -6.56 -11.63
N GLY A 64 6.50 -7.14 -12.76
CA GLY A 64 5.11 -7.51 -13.06
C GLY A 64 4.13 -6.34 -13.26
N HIS A 65 4.55 -5.09 -13.10
CA HIS A 65 3.68 -3.91 -13.24
C HIS A 65 3.15 -3.74 -14.67
N THR A 66 3.82 -4.27 -15.66
CA THR A 66 3.38 -4.30 -17.07
C THR A 66 2.18 -5.23 -17.33
N ARG A 67 1.79 -6.07 -16.34
CA ARG A 67 0.54 -6.85 -16.40
C ARG A 67 -0.70 -5.97 -16.39
N VAL A 68 -0.61 -4.77 -15.81
CA VAL A 68 -1.67 -3.77 -15.86
C VAL A 68 -1.49 -2.92 -17.11
N THR A 69 -2.12 -3.35 -18.20
CA THR A 69 -2.04 -2.70 -19.52
C THR A 69 -2.97 -1.48 -19.61
N ASP A 70 -4.10 -1.50 -18.91
CA ASP A 70 -5.01 -0.36 -18.81
C ASP A 70 -4.97 0.21 -17.38
N PRO A 71 -4.39 1.42 -17.17
CA PRO A 71 -4.31 2.06 -15.87
C PRO A 71 -5.69 2.49 -15.33
N ARG A 72 -6.75 2.42 -16.15
CA ARG A 72 -8.12 2.73 -15.77
C ARG A 72 -8.96 1.47 -15.50
N LYS A 73 -8.43 0.26 -15.72
CA LYS A 73 -9.07 -0.97 -15.27
C LYS A 73 -9.11 -0.96 -13.73
N PRO A 74 -10.31 -1.05 -13.12
CA PRO A 74 -10.42 -1.02 -11.67
C PRO A 74 -9.97 -2.34 -11.04
N TYR A 75 -9.22 -2.22 -9.95
CA TYR A 75 -8.79 -3.34 -9.12
C TYR A 75 -9.03 -3.04 -7.64
N VAL A 76 -9.31 -4.07 -6.87
CA VAL A 76 -9.02 -4.05 -5.44
C VAL A 76 -7.58 -4.54 -5.27
N VAL A 77 -6.67 -3.60 -4.99
CA VAL A 77 -5.24 -3.89 -4.84
C VAL A 77 -4.97 -4.31 -3.39
N ILE A 78 -4.25 -5.40 -3.22
CA ILE A 78 -3.92 -5.99 -1.90
C ILE A 78 -2.40 -6.09 -1.78
N SER A 79 -1.84 -5.54 -0.71
CA SER A 79 -0.41 -5.71 -0.41
C SER A 79 -0.18 -6.05 1.06
N ASN A 80 0.89 -6.79 1.35
CA ASN A 80 1.44 -6.89 2.70
C ASN A 80 2.02 -5.54 3.14
N HIS A 81 2.19 -5.33 4.46
CA HIS A 81 2.60 -4.04 5.02
C HIS A 81 3.73 -4.20 6.03
N GLN A 82 4.94 -3.79 5.65
CA GLN A 82 6.15 -3.94 6.45
C GLN A 82 6.60 -2.62 7.10
N SER A 83 6.42 -1.49 6.41
CA SER A 83 7.01 -0.20 6.80
C SER A 83 6.13 0.99 6.42
N LEU A 84 6.37 2.16 7.03
CA LEU A 84 5.83 3.42 6.50
C LEU A 84 6.41 3.74 5.11
N ALA A 85 7.59 3.22 4.80
CA ALA A 85 8.20 3.36 3.48
C ALA A 85 7.39 2.68 2.36
N ASP A 86 6.50 1.73 2.68
CA ASP A 86 5.64 1.08 1.67
C ASP A 86 4.80 2.10 0.90
N ILE A 87 4.35 3.17 1.59
CA ILE A 87 3.50 4.20 1.00
C ILE A 87 4.19 4.90 -0.18
N PRO A 88 5.36 5.57 0.00
CA PRO A 88 6.06 6.18 -1.11
C PRO A 88 6.64 5.17 -2.11
N ILE A 89 7.00 3.96 -1.68
CA ILE A 89 7.52 2.92 -2.57
C ILE A 89 6.43 2.42 -3.53
N LEU A 90 5.26 2.04 -3.02
CA LEU A 90 4.13 1.59 -3.86
C LEU A 90 3.57 2.71 -4.74
N SER A 91 3.85 3.97 -4.43
CA SER A 91 3.50 5.11 -5.28
C SER A 91 4.22 5.12 -6.64
N HIS A 92 5.27 4.29 -6.81
CA HIS A 92 5.93 4.07 -8.11
C HIS A 92 5.08 3.26 -9.09
N LEU A 93 4.02 2.57 -8.63
CA LEU A 93 3.11 1.87 -9.53
C LEU A 93 2.46 2.86 -10.51
N PRO A 94 2.37 2.52 -11.83
CA PRO A 94 2.06 3.50 -12.87
C PRO A 94 0.58 3.89 -12.99
N TRP A 95 -0.29 3.43 -12.11
CA TRP A 95 -1.71 3.77 -12.08
C TRP A 95 -2.13 4.43 -10.77
N GLU A 96 -3.26 5.13 -10.79
CA GLU A 96 -3.84 5.72 -9.59
C GLU A 96 -4.71 4.70 -8.83
N MET A 97 -4.61 4.74 -7.53
CA MET A 97 -5.46 3.98 -6.62
C MET A 97 -5.76 4.79 -5.37
N LYS A 98 -6.97 4.68 -4.83
CA LYS A 98 -7.36 5.32 -3.58
C LYS A 98 -6.97 4.44 -2.41
N TRP A 99 -6.26 5.00 -1.46
CA TRP A 99 -5.72 4.26 -0.33
C TRP A 99 -6.71 4.28 0.83
N VAL A 100 -6.97 3.10 1.37
CA VAL A 100 -7.72 2.99 2.62
C VAL A 100 -6.75 3.13 3.78
N ALA A 101 -6.95 4.16 4.58
CA ALA A 101 -6.03 4.51 5.67
C ALA A 101 -6.78 4.87 6.96
N LYS A 102 -6.08 4.75 8.10
CA LYS A 102 -6.66 5.08 9.42
C LYS A 102 -7.14 6.54 9.45
N LYS A 103 -8.36 6.77 9.92
CA LYS A 103 -9.01 8.09 10.05
C LYS A 103 -8.12 9.12 10.77
N VAL A 104 -7.33 8.70 11.77
CA VAL A 104 -6.43 9.59 12.50
C VAL A 104 -5.38 10.25 11.59
N LEU A 105 -4.93 9.59 10.51
CA LEU A 105 -3.95 10.15 9.58
C LEU A 105 -4.50 11.36 8.81
N PHE A 106 -5.80 11.41 8.58
CA PHE A 106 -6.46 12.54 7.92
C PHE A 106 -6.53 13.81 8.81
N ARG A 107 -6.19 13.69 10.10
CA ARG A 107 -6.10 14.84 11.03
C ARG A 107 -4.70 15.47 11.02
N LEU A 108 -3.70 14.79 10.46
CA LEU A 108 -2.35 15.32 10.37
C LEU A 108 -2.31 16.58 9.48
N PRO A 109 -1.65 17.66 9.90
CA PRO A 109 -1.42 18.82 9.07
C PRO A 109 -0.73 18.43 7.76
N PHE A 110 -1.00 19.16 6.70
CA PHE A 110 -0.46 18.96 5.35
C PHE A 110 -0.78 17.58 4.75
N VAL A 111 -0.23 16.49 5.29
CA VAL A 111 -0.43 15.13 4.76
C VAL A 111 -1.91 14.75 4.76
N GLY A 112 -2.61 14.94 5.88
CA GLY A 112 -4.04 14.64 5.98
C GLY A 112 -4.90 15.50 5.05
N TRP A 113 -4.50 16.77 4.82
CA TRP A 113 -5.16 17.64 3.85
C TRP A 113 -4.96 17.13 2.43
N MET A 114 -3.74 16.73 2.07
CA MET A 114 -3.45 16.14 0.76
C MET A 114 -4.18 14.81 0.55
N MET A 115 -4.29 13.95 1.56
CA MET A 115 -5.09 12.72 1.50
C MET A 115 -6.57 13.03 1.20
N ARG A 116 -7.15 14.06 1.83
CA ARG A 116 -8.52 14.50 1.53
C ARG A 116 -8.66 15.06 0.12
N LEU A 117 -7.70 15.87 -0.34
CA LEU A 117 -7.68 16.40 -1.71
C LEU A 117 -7.60 15.27 -2.74
N ALA A 118 -6.74 14.30 -2.51
CA ALA A 118 -6.56 13.13 -3.37
C ALA A 118 -7.76 12.17 -3.36
N GLY A 119 -8.60 12.23 -2.31
CA GLY A 119 -9.77 11.36 -2.18
C GLY A 119 -9.43 9.98 -1.60
N ASP A 120 -8.37 9.87 -0.81
CA ASP A 120 -8.09 8.65 -0.04
C ASP A 120 -9.23 8.38 0.97
N ILE A 121 -9.41 7.14 1.35
CA ILE A 121 -10.57 6.65 2.09
C ILE A 121 -10.22 6.49 3.58
N PRO A 122 -10.81 7.29 4.48
CA PRO A 122 -10.62 7.11 5.92
C PRO A 122 -11.38 5.89 6.43
N VAL A 123 -10.74 5.12 7.31
CA VAL A 123 -11.39 4.04 8.06
C VAL A 123 -11.10 4.17 9.55
N ASP A 124 -12.15 4.07 10.36
CA ASP A 124 -12.06 4.00 11.80
C ASP A 124 -12.55 2.62 12.25
N ARG A 125 -11.66 1.82 12.80
CA ARG A 125 -12.00 0.44 13.20
C ARG A 125 -12.77 0.36 14.50
N ALA A 126 -12.74 1.44 15.29
CA ALA A 126 -13.51 1.54 16.50
C ALA A 126 -14.97 1.96 16.24
N ASP A 127 -15.27 2.47 15.04
CA ASP A 127 -16.60 2.91 14.63
C ASP A 127 -17.25 1.83 13.73
N PRO A 128 -18.30 1.13 14.17
CA PRO A 128 -19.01 0.11 13.40
C PRO A 128 -19.54 0.62 12.05
N HIS A 129 -19.92 1.91 11.98
CA HIS A 129 -20.45 2.51 10.75
C HIS A 129 -19.37 2.89 9.72
N SER A 130 -18.13 3.00 10.17
CA SER A 130 -17.00 3.37 9.30
C SER A 130 -16.75 2.34 8.20
N GLY A 131 -16.98 1.06 8.48
CA GLY A 131 -16.86 -0.02 7.50
C GLY A 131 -17.83 0.12 6.33
N GLY A 132 -19.10 0.46 6.60
CA GLY A 132 -20.12 0.70 5.59
C GLY A 132 -19.81 1.91 4.72
N THR A 133 -19.40 3.02 5.33
CA THR A 133 -18.99 4.24 4.61
C THR A 133 -17.78 3.98 3.72
N MET A 134 -16.78 3.26 4.21
CA MET A 134 -15.60 2.85 3.43
C MET A 134 -16.00 1.99 2.23
N LEU A 135 -16.88 0.99 2.45
CA LEU A 135 -17.41 0.12 1.38
C LEU A 135 -18.09 0.93 0.27
N LEU A 136 -19.05 1.80 0.61
CA LEU A 136 -19.77 2.63 -0.36
C LEU A 136 -18.82 3.57 -1.13
N THR A 137 -17.82 4.12 -0.45
CA THR A 137 -16.84 5.01 -1.08
C THR A 137 -15.94 4.23 -2.03
N ALA A 138 -15.47 3.04 -1.62
CA ALA A 138 -14.65 2.17 -2.46
C ALA A 138 -15.43 1.72 -3.71
N MET A 139 -16.70 1.34 -3.58
CA MET A 139 -17.57 0.96 -4.72
C MET A 139 -17.65 2.08 -5.75
N ARG A 140 -17.92 3.34 -5.31
CA ARG A 140 -17.96 4.50 -6.23
C ARG A 140 -16.64 4.72 -6.98
N TYR A 141 -15.50 4.50 -6.32
CA TYR A 141 -14.20 4.62 -7.00
C TYR A 141 -13.99 3.52 -8.03
N LEU A 142 -14.34 2.28 -7.71
CA LEU A 142 -14.25 1.15 -8.64
C LEU A 142 -15.16 1.34 -9.85
N GLU A 143 -16.41 1.77 -9.66
CA GLU A 143 -17.36 2.14 -10.73
C GLU A 143 -16.81 3.28 -11.60
N GLY A 144 -16.14 4.25 -11.00
CA GLY A 144 -15.45 5.35 -11.67
C GLY A 144 -14.12 4.98 -12.32
N LYS A 145 -13.82 3.68 -12.48
CA LYS A 145 -12.58 3.15 -13.06
C LYS A 145 -11.32 3.66 -12.36
N CYS A 146 -11.33 3.62 -11.03
CA CYS A 146 -10.19 3.92 -10.17
C CYS A 146 -10.02 2.79 -9.16
N SER A 147 -8.83 2.25 -9.09
CA SER A 147 -8.50 1.17 -8.15
C SER A 147 -8.55 1.63 -6.69
N VAL A 148 -8.69 0.69 -5.77
CA VAL A 148 -8.65 0.94 -4.33
C VAL A 148 -7.59 0.04 -3.69
N MET A 149 -6.71 0.63 -2.88
CA MET A 149 -5.57 -0.06 -2.26
C MET A 149 -5.82 -0.37 -0.79
N PHE A 150 -5.54 -1.61 -0.41
CA PHE A 150 -5.66 -2.10 0.96
C PHE A 150 -4.37 -2.74 1.44
N PHE A 151 -4.06 -2.48 2.71
CA PHE A 151 -3.19 -3.32 3.51
C PHE A 151 -4.07 -4.14 4.47
N PRO A 152 -4.45 -5.36 4.10
CA PRO A 152 -5.46 -6.12 4.84
C PRO A 152 -5.00 -6.58 6.23
N GLU A 153 -3.69 -6.56 6.50
CA GLU A 153 -3.14 -6.76 7.84
C GLU A 153 -3.56 -5.67 8.82
N GLY A 154 -3.85 -4.47 8.28
CA GLY A 154 -4.35 -3.33 9.01
C GLY A 154 -3.35 -2.64 9.93
N THR A 155 -2.17 -3.17 10.06
CA THR A 155 -1.03 -2.57 10.76
C THR A 155 0.25 -3.05 10.08
N ARG A 156 1.33 -2.32 10.27
CA ARG A 156 2.64 -2.76 9.82
C ARG A 156 3.06 -4.02 10.58
N SER A 157 3.60 -4.99 9.87
CA SER A 157 4.18 -6.19 10.44
C SER A 157 5.22 -5.83 11.53
N PRO A 158 5.23 -6.50 12.68
CA PRO A 158 6.24 -6.29 13.71
C PRO A 158 7.57 -7.00 13.41
N ASP A 159 7.53 -8.06 12.60
CA ASP A 159 8.58 -9.04 12.38
C ASP A 159 8.88 -9.29 10.89
N SER A 160 8.37 -8.42 10.01
CA SER A 160 8.48 -8.53 8.55
C SER A 160 7.80 -9.77 7.92
N ARG A 161 7.03 -10.54 8.68
CA ARG A 161 6.22 -11.67 8.19
C ARG A 161 4.86 -11.17 7.70
N VAL A 162 4.18 -11.96 6.88
CA VAL A 162 2.83 -11.66 6.39
C VAL A 162 1.81 -12.24 7.36
N HIS A 163 1.11 -11.37 8.07
CA HIS A 163 0.14 -11.75 9.10
C HIS A 163 -1.26 -11.99 8.52
N ARG A 164 -2.23 -12.19 9.41
CA ARG A 164 -3.63 -12.43 9.07
C ARG A 164 -4.22 -11.26 8.29
N PHE A 165 -4.99 -11.58 7.24
CA PHE A 165 -5.74 -10.61 6.44
C PHE A 165 -7.17 -10.45 6.96
N ALA A 166 -7.65 -9.21 7.04
CA ALA A 166 -9.04 -8.88 7.31
C ALA A 166 -9.90 -9.03 6.04
N ASP A 167 -11.17 -9.33 6.20
CA ASP A 167 -12.07 -9.71 5.11
C ASP A 167 -12.59 -8.54 4.25
N GLY A 168 -12.53 -7.29 4.77
CA GLY A 168 -13.18 -6.14 4.16
C GLY A 168 -12.85 -5.88 2.70
N ALA A 169 -11.57 -6.01 2.31
CA ALA A 169 -11.16 -5.82 0.92
C ALA A 169 -11.71 -6.90 -0.02
N PHE A 170 -11.80 -8.14 0.45
CA PHE A 170 -12.33 -9.28 -0.30
C PHE A 170 -13.84 -9.15 -0.52
N HIS A 171 -14.57 -8.73 0.50
CA HIS A 171 -15.99 -8.38 0.36
C HIS A 171 -16.23 -7.29 -0.67
N ILE A 172 -15.38 -6.25 -0.70
CA ILE A 172 -15.49 -5.17 -1.70
C ILE A 172 -15.26 -5.71 -3.12
N ALA A 173 -14.21 -6.51 -3.33
CA ALA A 173 -13.89 -7.07 -4.64
C ALA A 173 -15.03 -7.95 -5.16
N ILE A 174 -15.56 -8.84 -4.32
CA ILE A 174 -16.68 -9.73 -4.68
C ILE A 174 -17.95 -8.91 -4.94
N LYS A 175 -18.29 -7.95 -4.08
CA LYS A 175 -19.48 -7.12 -4.26
C LYS A 175 -19.41 -6.26 -5.52
N ALA A 176 -18.25 -5.73 -5.85
CA ALA A 176 -18.00 -4.95 -7.06
C ALA A 176 -17.80 -5.82 -8.31
N GLN A 177 -17.61 -7.13 -8.17
CA GLN A 177 -17.24 -8.07 -9.24
C GLN A 177 -16.00 -7.60 -10.04
N VAL A 178 -15.03 -6.97 -9.34
CA VAL A 178 -13.76 -6.50 -9.90
C VAL A 178 -12.62 -7.39 -9.45
N PRO A 179 -11.58 -7.61 -10.28
CA PRO A 179 -10.48 -8.49 -9.91
C PRO A 179 -9.67 -7.93 -8.74
N LEU A 180 -9.13 -8.86 -7.93
CA LEU A 180 -8.09 -8.57 -6.96
C LEU A 180 -6.73 -8.53 -7.66
N LEU A 181 -5.92 -7.53 -7.32
CA LEU A 181 -4.54 -7.41 -7.80
C LEU A 181 -3.58 -7.51 -6.61
N PRO A 182 -2.96 -8.70 -6.39
CA PRO A 182 -2.01 -8.86 -5.32
C PRO A 182 -0.68 -8.17 -5.67
N VAL A 183 -0.10 -7.48 -4.69
CA VAL A 183 1.20 -6.83 -4.79
C VAL A 183 2.04 -7.26 -3.58
N ALA A 184 3.15 -7.91 -3.83
CA ALA A 184 4.10 -8.27 -2.79
C ALA A 184 5.17 -7.19 -2.65
N ILE A 185 5.48 -6.80 -1.41
CA ILE A 185 6.58 -5.91 -1.08
C ILE A 185 7.55 -6.60 -0.14
N GLU A 186 8.84 -6.57 -0.46
CA GLU A 186 9.90 -7.15 0.36
C GLU A 186 11.08 -6.18 0.51
N GLY A 187 11.68 -6.16 1.70
CA GLY A 187 12.85 -5.35 2.04
C GLY A 187 12.55 -3.96 2.60
N SER A 188 11.33 -3.47 2.52
CA SER A 188 10.95 -2.13 3.00
C SER A 188 11.05 -1.97 4.51
N TYR A 189 10.95 -3.07 5.28
CA TYR A 189 11.08 -3.04 6.74
C TYR A 189 12.47 -2.54 7.19
N ARG A 190 13.50 -2.71 6.35
CA ARG A 190 14.85 -2.19 6.59
C ARG A 190 14.95 -0.69 6.31
N CYS A 191 14.08 -0.14 5.45
CA CYS A 191 14.10 1.27 5.07
C CYS A 191 13.78 2.21 6.24
N LEU A 192 12.71 1.92 6.96
CA LEU A 192 12.27 2.66 8.15
C LEU A 192 11.68 1.66 9.15
N PRO A 193 12.49 1.13 10.06
CA PRO A 193 12.05 0.15 11.06
C PRO A 193 10.89 0.66 11.91
N LYS A 194 9.97 -0.23 12.28
CA LYS A 194 8.85 0.10 13.16
C LYS A 194 9.37 0.67 14.49
N ARG A 195 8.79 1.76 14.96
CA ARG A 195 9.18 2.49 16.17
C ARG A 195 10.52 3.22 16.09
N SER A 196 11.16 3.29 14.92
CA SER A 196 12.34 4.11 14.70
C SER A 196 11.99 5.36 13.90
N TRP A 197 12.60 6.49 14.24
CA TRP A 197 12.62 7.69 13.40
C TRP A 197 13.85 7.72 12.49
N ARG A 198 14.84 6.87 12.77
CA ARG A 198 16.06 6.77 11.97
C ARG A 198 15.81 5.88 10.78
N PHE A 199 16.17 6.37 9.62
CA PHE A 199 16.21 5.53 8.41
C PHE A 199 17.28 4.44 8.59
N GLY A 200 16.93 3.23 8.15
CA GLY A 200 17.79 2.06 8.27
C GLY A 200 18.95 2.06 7.27
N GLU A 201 19.55 0.90 7.09
CA GLU A 201 20.65 0.69 6.14
C GLU A 201 20.22 0.88 4.68
N PRO A 202 21.16 1.10 3.75
CA PRO A 202 20.88 1.01 2.32
C PRO A 202 20.14 -0.29 2.00
N SER A 203 18.99 -0.17 1.35
CA SER A 203 18.09 -1.31 1.19
C SER A 203 17.62 -1.45 -0.24
N SER A 204 17.65 -2.68 -0.75
CA SER A 204 16.93 -3.05 -1.96
C SER A 204 15.51 -3.47 -1.59
N VAL A 205 14.53 -2.84 -2.24
CA VAL A 205 13.12 -3.15 -2.03
C VAL A 205 12.54 -3.70 -3.31
N HIS A 206 11.94 -4.86 -3.23
CA HIS A 206 11.28 -5.53 -4.34
C HIS A 206 9.77 -5.35 -4.23
N VAL A 207 9.16 -4.81 -5.28
CA VAL A 207 7.71 -4.69 -5.44
C VAL A 207 7.32 -5.52 -6.65
N THR A 208 6.56 -6.58 -6.42
CA THR A 208 6.10 -7.47 -7.47
C THR A 208 4.58 -7.41 -7.59
N VAL A 209 4.10 -7.01 -8.77
CA VAL A 209 2.67 -7.11 -9.13
C VAL A 209 2.42 -8.52 -9.62
N LEU A 210 1.58 -9.25 -8.89
CA LEU A 210 1.24 -10.64 -9.19
C LEU A 210 0.07 -10.72 -10.20
N PRO A 211 -0.20 -11.90 -10.78
CA PRO A 211 -1.37 -12.07 -11.62
C PRO A 211 -2.66 -11.70 -10.91
N GLU A 212 -3.57 -11.03 -11.61
CA GLU A 212 -4.88 -10.70 -11.07
C GLU A 212 -5.71 -11.96 -10.81
N VAL A 213 -6.54 -11.91 -9.78
CA VAL A 213 -7.47 -12.99 -9.44
C VAL A 213 -8.89 -12.48 -9.70
N PRO A 214 -9.62 -13.07 -10.69
CA PRO A 214 -10.97 -12.66 -11.02
C PRO A 214 -11.95 -12.98 -9.89
N THR A 215 -12.95 -12.13 -9.71
CA THR A 215 -14.04 -12.33 -8.73
C THR A 215 -15.40 -12.49 -9.39
N LYS A 216 -15.46 -12.44 -10.73
CA LYS A 216 -16.72 -12.57 -11.46
C LYS A 216 -17.41 -13.91 -11.14
N GLY A 217 -18.66 -13.83 -10.71
CA GLY A 217 -19.46 -14.98 -10.30
C GLY A 217 -19.18 -15.49 -8.87
N MET A 218 -18.22 -14.90 -8.15
CA MET A 218 -17.99 -15.22 -6.74
C MET A 218 -19.08 -14.61 -5.84
N THR A 219 -19.36 -15.29 -4.73
CA THR A 219 -20.31 -14.88 -3.69
C THR A 219 -19.59 -14.63 -2.36
N VAL A 220 -20.33 -14.19 -1.35
CA VAL A 220 -19.78 -13.94 0.00
C VAL A 220 -19.13 -15.19 0.61
N ASP A 221 -19.61 -16.38 0.24
CA ASP A 221 -19.09 -17.67 0.70
C ASP A 221 -17.65 -17.93 0.21
N ASP A 222 -17.25 -17.28 -0.89
CA ASP A 222 -15.91 -17.40 -1.47
C ASP A 222 -14.85 -16.54 -0.74
N VAL A 223 -15.25 -15.63 0.15
CA VAL A 223 -14.34 -14.68 0.82
C VAL A 223 -13.17 -15.39 1.50
N GLY A 224 -13.45 -16.47 2.25
CA GLY A 224 -12.42 -17.22 2.97
C GLY A 224 -11.39 -17.85 2.04
N ARG A 225 -11.86 -18.50 0.97
CA ARG A 225 -11.01 -19.13 -0.06
C ARG A 225 -10.17 -18.08 -0.80
N LEU A 226 -10.80 -17.00 -1.24
CA LEU A 226 -10.16 -15.91 -1.97
C LEU A 226 -9.06 -15.24 -1.13
N LYS A 227 -9.34 -14.95 0.15
CA LYS A 227 -8.38 -14.40 1.12
C LYS A 227 -7.17 -15.31 1.30
N THR A 228 -7.40 -16.61 1.48
CA THR A 228 -6.33 -17.61 1.65
C THR A 228 -5.45 -17.66 0.39
N THR A 229 -6.06 -17.69 -0.79
CA THR A 229 -5.34 -17.69 -2.08
C THR A 229 -4.46 -16.47 -2.24
N ILE A 230 -5.01 -15.27 -2.05
CA ILE A 230 -4.27 -14.00 -2.20
C ILE A 230 -3.13 -13.92 -1.18
N ARG A 231 -3.38 -14.27 0.09
CA ARG A 231 -2.37 -14.25 1.13
C ARG A 231 -1.21 -15.21 0.79
N ARG A 232 -1.53 -16.42 0.33
CA ARG A 232 -0.54 -17.40 -0.09
C ARG A 232 0.31 -16.91 -1.26
N MET A 233 -0.29 -16.34 -2.30
CA MET A 233 0.44 -15.76 -3.44
C MET A 233 1.46 -14.70 -2.98
N ILE A 234 1.06 -13.83 -2.05
CA ILE A 234 1.95 -12.80 -1.50
C ILE A 234 3.07 -13.42 -0.67
N ILE A 235 2.79 -14.43 0.17
CA ILE A 235 3.80 -15.11 0.98
C ILE A 235 4.84 -15.82 0.09
N GLU A 236 4.39 -16.55 -0.91
CA GLU A 236 5.26 -17.26 -1.85
C GLU A 236 6.20 -16.30 -2.57
N GLU A 237 5.69 -15.13 -3.01
CA GLU A 237 6.51 -14.13 -3.68
C GLU A 237 7.48 -13.44 -2.71
N VAL A 238 7.06 -13.11 -1.48
CA VAL A 238 7.95 -12.55 -0.46
C VAL A 238 9.05 -13.55 -0.09
N ALA A 239 8.73 -14.83 0.06
CA ALA A 239 9.68 -15.89 0.34
C ALA A 239 10.70 -16.02 -0.80
N ARG A 240 10.24 -15.99 -2.05
CA ARG A 240 11.08 -16.00 -3.26
C ARG A 240 12.03 -14.80 -3.29
N ALA A 241 11.51 -13.58 -3.06
CA ALA A 241 12.30 -12.35 -3.09
C ALA A 241 13.30 -12.27 -1.93
N ARG A 242 13.00 -12.91 -0.80
CA ARG A 242 13.85 -12.99 0.39
C ARG A 242 14.85 -14.17 0.34
N HIS A 243 14.73 -15.06 -0.64
CA HIS A 243 15.49 -16.32 -0.73
C HIS A 243 15.34 -17.20 0.53
N THR A 244 14.10 -17.41 0.97
CA THR A 244 13.78 -18.16 2.20
C THR A 244 12.56 -19.07 1.98
N THR A 245 12.18 -19.82 3.01
CA THR A 245 11.01 -20.71 2.97
C THR A 245 9.70 -19.92 3.19
N VAL A 246 8.59 -20.48 2.73
CA VAL A 246 7.23 -19.96 2.95
C VAL A 246 6.94 -19.85 4.46
N ASP A 247 7.31 -20.84 5.25
CA ASP A 247 7.09 -20.87 6.69
C ASP A 247 7.83 -19.75 7.44
N ALA A 248 9.01 -19.34 6.96
CA ALA A 248 9.75 -18.22 7.54
C ALA A 248 9.05 -16.87 7.30
N VAL A 249 8.22 -16.78 6.27
CA VAL A 249 7.46 -15.56 5.89
C VAL A 249 6.04 -15.60 6.46
N ASP A 250 5.47 -16.78 6.65
CA ASP A 250 4.10 -16.91 7.16
C ASP A 250 4.03 -16.55 8.65
N GLY A 251 3.42 -15.40 8.96
CA GLY A 251 3.20 -14.93 10.32
C GLY A 251 2.17 -15.73 11.13
N LEU A 252 1.53 -16.72 10.52
CA LEU A 252 0.63 -17.68 11.18
C LEU A 252 1.29 -19.06 11.40
N SER A 253 2.46 -19.31 10.78
CA SER A 253 3.22 -20.53 11.02
C SER A 253 3.80 -20.54 12.43
N THR A 254 3.69 -21.67 13.12
CA THR A 254 4.25 -21.90 14.46
C THR A 254 5.76 -22.19 14.42
N VAL A 255 6.36 -22.32 13.23
CA VAL A 255 7.79 -22.57 13.07
C VAL A 255 8.59 -21.31 13.40
N SER A 256 9.43 -21.39 14.42
CA SER A 256 10.34 -20.29 14.79
C SER A 256 11.41 -20.08 13.71
N PRO A 257 11.77 -18.83 13.36
CA PRO A 257 12.80 -18.53 12.35
C PRO A 257 14.20 -19.07 12.66
N SER A 258 14.45 -19.51 13.90
CA SER A 258 15.75 -19.98 14.37
C SER A 258 16.12 -21.42 13.95
N ALA A 259 15.27 -22.12 13.20
CA ALA A 259 15.52 -23.54 12.84
C ALA A 259 16.11 -23.74 11.43
N VAL A 260 16.49 -22.68 10.71
CA VAL A 260 16.92 -22.75 9.29
C VAL A 260 18.38 -22.29 9.09
N SER A 261 19.18 -22.22 10.15
CA SER A 261 20.63 -22.02 10.04
C SER A 261 21.38 -23.20 10.63
N SER A 262 21.42 -24.28 9.92
CA SER A 262 22.41 -25.36 10.12
C SER A 262 22.84 -25.90 8.76
#